data_45e734f4ad500eb8a540968f56b4eaa7
#
_entry.id   45e734f4ad500eb8a540968f56b4eaa7
#
_cell.length_a   1.000
_cell.length_b   1.000
_cell.length_c   1.000
_cell.angle_alpha   90.00
_cell.angle_beta   90.00
_cell.angle_gamma   90.00
#
_symmetry.space_group_name_H-M   'P 1'
#
loop_
_entity.id
_entity.type
_entity.pdbx_description
1 polymer ?
#
loop_
_entity_poly.entity_id
_entity_poly.type
_entity_poly.pdbx_seq_one_letter_code
_entity_poly.pdbx_strand_id
1 'polypeptide(L)'
;MAGCRSSSAANAQLASRHHTAVSKSLSKRRHDDDAGMAPARGAPEVTLQEGAAPGSAMARKAAGKAPEEILLDWKREQALLKARVVDQDTEAWQLDPAFSGLQRVGGVDVSFVKDDSGSACASLVVLSYPELEVLYEDCRMVTLTAPYVSGFLAFREVSFLVDAMQRLQEREPCLMPQVLFVDGNGVLHHRGFGVACHLGVLTDLPCIGVAKKLLQVDGLENNALHKEKIQLLKAGGDSFPLMGGSGTVLGRALRSHDHSTKPLYVSVGHKISLEAAVRLTHSCCKFRIPEPVRQVNGLPGARRHKGRKRAPKESQKSLQAPPRGLL
;
A
#
# COMPACT_ATOMS: atom_id res chain seq x y z
N MET A 1 43.85 41.35 18.89
CA MET A 1 44.24 42.23 17.75
C MET A 1 43.57 41.68 16.50
N ALA A 2 42.75 42.56 15.92
CA ALA A 2 42.36 42.66 14.51
C ALA A 2 41.72 41.39 13.88
N GLY A 3 40.51 41.34 13.45
CA GLY A 3 39.62 42.36 12.83
C GLY A 3 39.54 42.09 11.32
N CYS A 4 38.31 41.82 10.86
CA CYS A 4 37.71 42.24 9.60
C CYS A 4 36.55 41.27 9.26
N ARG A 5 35.30 41.61 9.46
CA ARG A 5 34.31 42.45 8.74
C ARG A 5 34.10 42.04 7.27
N SER A 6 32.90 41.55 7.05
CA SER A 6 31.91 41.91 6.01
C SER A 6 32.31 41.76 4.52
N SER A 7 31.49 40.92 3.85
CA SER A 7 30.80 41.44 2.64
C SER A 7 29.51 40.67 2.41
N SER A 8 28.46 41.35 2.81
CA SER A 8 27.05 41.16 2.42
C SER A 8 26.84 41.88 1.07
N ALA A 9 25.84 41.43 0.35
CA ALA A 9 25.16 42.09 -0.76
C ALA A 9 25.82 41.95 -2.15
N ALA A 10 25.31 40.97 -2.89
CA ALA A 10 24.99 41.11 -4.31
C ALA A 10 24.31 39.79 -4.81
N ASN A 11 23.00 39.73 -4.79
CA ASN A 11 22.14 39.04 -5.76
C ASN A 11 20.67 39.07 -5.35
N ALA A 12 20.18 40.30 -5.22
CA ALA A 12 18.74 40.56 -5.20
C ALA A 12 18.48 41.58 -6.33
N GLN A 13 18.35 41.07 -7.56
CA GLN A 13 17.76 41.82 -8.70
C GLN A 13 17.82 40.94 -9.95
N LEU A 14 16.82 40.06 -10.11
CA LEU A 14 16.31 39.60 -11.43
C LEU A 14 15.09 38.70 -11.26
N ALA A 15 14.02 39.25 -10.76
CA ALA A 15 12.68 38.66 -10.86
C ALA A 15 11.59 39.72 -10.66
N SER A 16 11.54 40.69 -11.57
CA SER A 16 10.42 41.62 -11.68
C SER A 16 10.37 42.20 -13.07
N ARG A 17 9.71 41.53 -13.99
CA ARG A 17 9.12 42.05 -15.25
C ARG A 17 8.45 40.90 -15.97
N HIS A 18 7.14 40.75 -15.78
CA HIS A 18 6.12 40.33 -16.75
C HIS A 18 4.79 40.06 -16.01
N HIS A 19 4.23 41.13 -15.53
CA HIS A 19 2.80 41.23 -15.26
C HIS A 19 2.40 42.65 -15.65
N THR A 20 1.83 42.80 -16.84
CA THR A 20 0.84 43.85 -17.14
C THR A 20 0.29 43.65 -18.57
N ALA A 21 -0.98 43.84 -18.66
CA ALA A 21 -1.85 43.90 -19.87
C ALA A 21 -2.55 42.57 -20.22
N VAL A 22 -3.78 42.38 -19.79
CA VAL A 22 -4.99 42.76 -20.51
C VAL A 22 -6.16 42.79 -19.54
N SER A 23 -6.57 43.97 -19.17
CA SER A 23 -7.90 44.27 -18.61
C SER A 23 -8.39 45.50 -19.34
N LYS A 24 -9.49 45.37 -20.10
CA LYS A 24 -10.52 46.37 -20.33
C LYS A 24 -11.37 46.01 -21.55
N SER A 25 -12.61 46.10 -21.29
CA SER A 25 -13.79 46.51 -22.10
C SER A 25 -14.77 45.36 -22.30
N LEU A 26 -16.07 45.49 -22.11
CA LEU A 26 -17.02 46.62 -21.97
C LEU A 26 -18.32 46.09 -21.39
N SER A 27 -18.87 46.64 -20.47
CA SER A 27 -20.06 47.36 -20.11
C SER A 27 -21.21 47.40 -21.15
N LYS A 28 -22.41 47.08 -20.59
CA LYS A 28 -23.76 47.61 -20.94
C LYS A 28 -24.41 47.26 -22.27
N ARG A 29 -25.52 46.55 -22.22
CA ARG A 29 -26.84 47.04 -22.61
C ARG A 29 -27.95 46.25 -21.89
N ARG A 30 -28.86 47.01 -21.28
CA ARG A 30 -30.24 46.64 -20.95
C ARG A 30 -31.10 46.88 -22.16
N HIS A 31 -32.10 46.06 -22.42
CA HIS A 31 -33.50 46.46 -22.54
C HIS A 31 -34.38 45.22 -22.74
N ASP A 32 -35.45 45.31 -22.04
CA ASP A 32 -36.73 44.65 -22.00
C ASP A 32 -37.25 44.14 -23.35
N ASP A 33 -37.91 42.95 -23.33
CA ASP A 33 -39.31 42.87 -23.72
C ASP A 33 -39.87 41.46 -23.45
N ASP A 34 -41.02 41.49 -22.89
CA ASP A 34 -41.98 40.48 -22.49
C ASP A 34 -42.63 39.84 -23.73
N ALA A 35 -42.84 38.52 -23.76
CA ALA A 35 -44.03 37.86 -24.24
C ALA A 35 -43.87 36.38 -24.53
N GLY A 36 -44.72 35.53 -23.97
CA GLY A 36 -45.25 34.39 -24.70
C GLY A 36 -44.86 33.00 -24.22
N MET A 37 -45.68 32.49 -23.33
CA MET A 37 -45.85 31.11 -22.90
C MET A 37 -46.02 30.08 -24.04
N ALA A 38 -45.25 28.97 -24.04
CA ALA A 38 -45.72 27.63 -24.40
C ALA A 38 -44.75 26.54 -23.87
N PRO A 39 -45.20 25.33 -23.45
CA PRO A 39 -44.37 24.38 -22.77
C PRO A 39 -43.53 23.54 -23.73
N ALA A 40 -42.22 23.56 -23.54
CA ALA A 40 -41.28 22.69 -24.25
C ALA A 40 -41.24 21.32 -23.62
N ARG A 41 -41.32 20.33 -24.46
CA ARG A 41 -41.28 18.89 -24.26
C ARG A 41 -39.97 18.46 -23.57
N GLY A 42 -40.08 17.35 -22.82
CA GLY A 42 -39.06 16.72 -21.97
C GLY A 42 -37.68 16.65 -22.61
N ALA A 43 -36.71 17.05 -21.80
CA ALA A 43 -35.31 16.74 -22.02
C ALA A 43 -35.07 15.23 -21.77
N PRO A 44 -34.23 14.57 -22.54
CA PRO A 44 -33.89 13.18 -22.27
C PRO A 44 -33.12 13.09 -20.94
N GLU A 45 -33.61 12.25 -20.08
CA GLU A 45 -32.98 11.82 -18.84
C GLU A 45 -31.62 11.19 -19.20
N VAL A 46 -30.55 11.92 -18.97
CA VAL A 46 -29.19 11.39 -19.09
C VAL A 46 -28.98 10.46 -17.89
N THR A 47 -29.23 9.19 -18.12
CA THR A 47 -28.82 8.14 -17.22
C THR A 47 -27.29 8.21 -17.11
N LEU A 48 -26.79 8.77 -16.01
CA LEU A 48 -25.38 8.64 -15.62
C LEU A 48 -25.12 7.16 -15.40
N GLN A 49 -24.56 6.50 -16.41
CA GLN A 49 -23.92 5.22 -16.20
C GLN A 49 -22.78 5.47 -15.22
N GLU A 50 -22.95 5.00 -13.98
CA GLU A 50 -21.88 4.87 -13.01
C GLU A 50 -20.76 4.06 -13.68
N GLY A 51 -19.67 4.74 -14.05
CA GLY A 51 -18.47 4.11 -14.55
C GLY A 51 -17.92 3.20 -13.44
N ALA A 52 -18.14 1.91 -13.59
CA ALA A 52 -17.65 0.91 -12.64
C ALA A 52 -16.11 0.98 -12.57
N ALA A 53 -15.59 1.25 -11.39
CA ALA A 53 -14.17 1.25 -11.09
C ALA A 53 -13.50 -0.06 -11.59
N PRO A 54 -12.26 -0.03 -12.11
CA PRO A 54 -11.58 -1.19 -12.68
C PRO A 54 -11.48 -2.39 -11.73
N GLY A 55 -11.44 -2.17 -10.40
CA GLY A 55 -11.49 -3.24 -9.40
C GLY A 55 -12.80 -4.01 -9.34
N SER A 56 -13.92 -3.34 -9.57
CA SER A 56 -15.28 -3.95 -9.62
C SER A 56 -15.45 -4.86 -10.86
N ALA A 57 -14.74 -4.59 -11.96
CA ALA A 57 -14.79 -5.42 -13.15
C ALA A 57 -14.11 -6.79 -12.97
N MET A 58 -13.03 -6.87 -12.19
CA MET A 58 -12.34 -8.14 -11.87
C MET A 58 -13.20 -9.08 -11.02
N ALA A 59 -13.83 -8.55 -9.97
CA ALA A 59 -14.72 -9.35 -9.12
C ALA A 59 -15.94 -9.86 -9.88
N ARG A 60 -16.50 -9.07 -10.81
CA ARG A 60 -17.64 -9.45 -11.65
C ARG A 60 -17.29 -10.51 -12.71
N LYS A 61 -16.05 -10.51 -13.24
CA LYS A 61 -15.59 -11.51 -14.20
C LYS A 61 -15.46 -12.93 -13.62
N ALA A 62 -15.30 -13.06 -12.30
CA ALA A 62 -15.18 -14.35 -11.63
C ALA A 62 -16.54 -15.02 -11.35
N ALA A 63 -17.65 -14.27 -11.38
CA ALA A 63 -18.98 -14.81 -11.14
C ALA A 63 -19.39 -15.77 -12.28
N GLY A 64 -19.60 -17.05 -11.94
CA GLY A 64 -20.09 -18.07 -12.88
C GLY A 64 -19.01 -18.87 -13.64
N LYS A 65 -17.70 -18.61 -13.44
CA LYS A 65 -16.61 -19.41 -14.02
C LYS A 65 -16.22 -20.57 -13.13
N ALA A 66 -15.77 -21.67 -13.75
CA ALA A 66 -15.16 -22.78 -13.02
C ALA A 66 -13.87 -22.31 -12.29
N PRO A 67 -13.53 -22.86 -11.11
CA PRO A 67 -12.32 -22.46 -10.37
C PRO A 67 -11.01 -22.53 -11.17
N GLU A 68 -10.92 -23.50 -12.09
CA GLU A 68 -9.75 -23.68 -12.97
C GLU A 68 -9.63 -22.55 -14.00
N GLU A 69 -10.74 -22.08 -14.56
CA GLU A 69 -10.77 -20.98 -15.51
C GLU A 69 -10.38 -19.66 -14.83
N ILE A 70 -10.88 -19.42 -13.62
CA ILE A 70 -10.51 -18.26 -12.80
C ILE A 70 -9.00 -18.26 -12.55
N LEU A 71 -8.44 -19.42 -12.20
CA LEU A 71 -7.01 -19.54 -11.93
C LEU A 71 -6.17 -19.28 -13.18
N LEU A 72 -6.63 -19.73 -14.35
CA LEU A 72 -5.93 -19.50 -15.61
C LEU A 72 -5.92 -18.01 -15.98
N ASP A 73 -7.06 -17.33 -15.82
CA ASP A 73 -7.17 -15.90 -16.04
C ASP A 73 -6.24 -15.11 -15.07
N TRP A 74 -6.24 -15.46 -13.79
CA TRP A 74 -5.36 -14.83 -12.81
C TRP A 74 -3.87 -15.05 -13.09
N LYS A 75 -3.49 -16.24 -13.58
CA LYS A 75 -2.10 -16.51 -14.00
C LYS A 75 -1.68 -15.62 -15.16
N ARG A 76 -2.54 -15.47 -16.17
CA ARG A 76 -2.28 -14.61 -17.33
C ARG A 76 -2.18 -13.15 -16.92
N GLU A 77 -3.15 -12.68 -16.14
CA GLU A 77 -3.19 -11.30 -15.67
C GLU A 77 -2.01 -10.98 -14.75
N GLN A 78 -1.67 -11.87 -13.82
CA GLN A 78 -0.50 -11.71 -12.96
C GLN A 78 0.80 -11.60 -13.78
N ALA A 79 0.95 -12.40 -14.84
CA ALA A 79 2.13 -12.33 -15.69
C ALA A 79 2.23 -10.99 -16.45
N LEU A 80 1.10 -10.48 -16.97
CA LEU A 80 1.04 -9.18 -17.64
C LEU A 80 1.34 -8.02 -16.67
N LEU A 81 0.76 -8.03 -15.48
CA LEU A 81 0.99 -7.00 -14.47
C LEU A 81 2.41 -7.07 -13.91
N LYS A 82 2.96 -8.27 -13.70
CA LYS A 82 4.34 -8.44 -13.25
C LYS A 82 5.35 -7.79 -14.20
N ALA A 83 5.13 -7.88 -15.51
CA ALA A 83 5.99 -7.26 -16.50
C ALA A 83 6.00 -5.72 -16.45
N ARG A 84 5.03 -5.12 -15.75
CA ARG A 84 4.92 -3.66 -15.56
C ARG A 84 5.53 -3.18 -14.24
N VAL A 85 6.02 -4.08 -13.39
CA VAL A 85 6.69 -3.69 -12.14
C VAL A 85 7.98 -2.95 -12.46
N VAL A 86 8.14 -1.78 -11.86
CA VAL A 86 9.37 -0.98 -11.90
C VAL A 86 10.02 -1.09 -10.52
N ASP A 87 11.24 -1.60 -10.45
CA ASP A 87 12.03 -1.81 -9.22
C ASP A 87 13.14 -0.77 -9.01
N GLN A 88 12.98 0.37 -9.65
CA GLN A 88 13.89 1.51 -9.62
C GLN A 88 13.16 2.76 -9.12
N ASP A 89 13.95 3.73 -8.62
CA ASP A 89 13.46 5.02 -8.20
C ASP A 89 12.97 5.82 -9.42
N THR A 90 11.76 6.38 -9.34
CA THR A 90 11.14 7.18 -10.40
C THR A 90 10.89 8.61 -9.99
N GLU A 91 10.93 8.91 -8.70
CA GLU A 91 10.63 10.22 -8.14
C GLU A 91 11.89 10.86 -7.55
N ALA A 92 12.07 12.17 -7.73
CA ALA A 92 13.25 12.89 -7.27
C ALA A 92 13.49 12.76 -5.75
N TRP A 93 12.41 12.74 -4.95
CA TRP A 93 12.52 12.60 -3.50
C TRP A 93 13.13 11.25 -3.04
N GLN A 94 13.06 10.20 -3.86
CA GLN A 94 13.62 8.88 -3.56
C GLN A 94 15.16 8.88 -3.58
N LEU A 95 15.75 9.72 -4.40
CA LEU A 95 17.20 9.87 -4.54
C LEU A 95 17.82 10.69 -3.41
N ASP A 96 17.03 11.54 -2.76
CA ASP A 96 17.49 12.38 -1.65
C ASP A 96 17.63 11.55 -0.36
N PRO A 97 18.75 11.61 0.37
CA PRO A 97 18.94 10.89 1.63
C PRO A 97 17.93 11.26 2.71
N ALA A 98 17.44 12.50 2.74
CA ALA A 98 16.44 13.01 3.68
C ALA A 98 15.00 12.93 3.13
N PHE A 99 14.81 12.41 1.91
CA PHE A 99 13.54 12.36 1.20
C PHE A 99 12.90 13.75 1.00
N SER A 100 13.70 14.76 0.71
CA SER A 100 13.23 16.13 0.47
C SER A 100 12.21 16.15 -0.68
N GLY A 101 11.05 16.76 -0.43
CA GLY A 101 9.91 16.78 -1.36
C GLY A 101 8.87 15.67 -1.11
N LEU A 102 9.14 14.69 -0.27
CA LEU A 102 8.13 13.77 0.23
C LEU A 102 7.31 14.48 1.33
N GLN A 103 6.02 14.52 1.18
CA GLN A 103 5.10 15.20 2.11
C GLN A 103 4.08 14.25 2.73
N ARG A 104 3.71 13.18 2.03
CA ARG A 104 2.66 12.26 2.45
C ARG A 104 3.00 10.81 2.13
N VAL A 105 2.82 9.97 3.13
CA VAL A 105 2.97 8.52 3.04
C VAL A 105 1.64 7.85 3.36
N GLY A 106 1.26 6.84 2.61
CA GLY A 106 0.05 6.06 2.84
C GLY A 106 0.32 4.70 3.43
N GLY A 107 -0.61 4.17 4.21
CA GLY A 107 -0.61 2.79 4.68
C GLY A 107 -1.90 2.09 4.30
N VAL A 108 -1.81 0.86 3.82
CA VAL A 108 -2.98 0.04 3.44
C VAL A 108 -2.90 -1.38 4.00
N ASP A 109 -4.07 -1.93 4.36
CA ASP A 109 -4.23 -3.30 4.85
C ASP A 109 -5.63 -3.83 4.54
N VAL A 110 -5.74 -5.13 4.31
CA VAL A 110 -7.02 -5.85 4.33
C VAL A 110 -7.02 -6.84 5.48
N SER A 111 -7.82 -6.54 6.50
CA SER A 111 -7.93 -7.36 7.71
C SER A 111 -9.14 -8.28 7.63
N PHE A 112 -8.91 -9.60 7.64
CA PHE A 112 -9.98 -10.61 7.57
C PHE A 112 -10.72 -10.73 8.91
N VAL A 113 -12.03 -10.91 8.82
CA VAL A 113 -12.86 -11.18 9.99
C VAL A 113 -12.58 -12.61 10.49
N LYS A 114 -12.37 -12.75 11.79
CA LYS A 114 -12.18 -14.06 12.39
C LYS A 114 -13.49 -14.83 12.31
N ASP A 115 -13.42 -16.10 11.91
CA ASP A 115 -14.55 -17.03 11.81
C ASP A 115 -15.57 -16.66 10.71
N ASP A 116 -15.28 -15.63 9.88
CA ASP A 116 -16.04 -15.28 8.68
C ASP A 116 -15.07 -15.08 7.49
N SER A 117 -14.97 -16.09 6.63
CA SER A 117 -14.07 -16.06 5.46
C SER A 117 -14.59 -15.17 4.33
N GLY A 118 -15.83 -14.72 4.40
CA GLY A 118 -16.48 -13.88 3.39
C GLY A 118 -16.35 -12.38 3.65
N SER A 119 -15.96 -11.98 4.87
CA SER A 119 -15.87 -10.57 5.25
C SER A 119 -14.46 -10.14 5.59
N ALA A 120 -14.11 -8.92 5.20
CA ALA A 120 -12.86 -8.26 5.55
C ALA A 120 -13.07 -6.77 5.79
N CYS A 121 -12.08 -6.10 6.37
CA CYS A 121 -12.02 -4.65 6.46
C CYS A 121 -10.87 -4.14 5.60
N ALA A 122 -11.17 -3.39 4.56
CA ALA A 122 -10.20 -2.67 3.76
C ALA A 122 -9.94 -1.30 4.39
N SER A 123 -8.68 -0.98 4.62
CA SER A 123 -8.26 0.19 5.39
C SER A 123 -7.17 0.95 4.65
N LEU A 124 -7.27 2.29 4.68
CA LEU A 124 -6.30 3.25 4.16
C LEU A 124 -6.07 4.34 5.21
N VAL A 125 -4.82 4.69 5.44
CA VAL A 125 -4.44 5.91 6.17
C VAL A 125 -3.47 6.72 5.34
N VAL A 126 -3.49 8.05 5.47
CA VAL A 126 -2.47 8.95 4.95
C VAL A 126 -1.88 9.73 6.11
N LEU A 127 -0.56 9.78 6.15
CA LEU A 127 0.21 10.50 7.17
C LEU A 127 1.05 11.59 6.51
N SER A 128 1.28 12.69 7.25
CA SER A 128 2.32 13.66 6.89
C SER A 128 3.69 13.00 6.92
N TYR A 129 4.66 13.58 6.24
CA TYR A 129 6.06 13.22 6.32
C TYR A 129 6.90 14.49 6.45
N PRO A 130 7.85 14.57 7.37
CA PRO A 130 8.37 13.49 8.24
C PRO A 130 7.66 13.29 9.59
N GLU A 131 6.67 14.12 9.98
CA GLU A 131 6.06 14.13 11.32
C GLU A 131 5.27 12.84 11.62
N LEU A 132 4.74 12.19 10.57
CA LEU A 132 3.92 10.99 10.64
C LEU A 132 2.63 11.20 11.45
N GLU A 133 2.00 12.36 11.26
CA GLU A 133 0.69 12.69 11.78
C GLU A 133 -0.40 12.21 10.82
N VAL A 134 -1.52 11.72 11.36
CA VAL A 134 -2.63 11.22 10.55
C VAL A 134 -3.38 12.38 9.90
N LEU A 135 -3.44 12.37 8.57
CA LEU A 135 -4.16 13.35 7.75
C LEU A 135 -5.50 12.81 7.24
N TYR A 136 -5.59 11.50 6.99
CA TYR A 136 -6.79 10.86 6.45
C TYR A 136 -6.89 9.42 6.90
N GLU A 137 -8.11 8.95 7.14
CA GLU A 137 -8.44 7.56 7.46
C GLU A 137 -9.69 7.10 6.70
N ASP A 138 -9.64 5.94 6.07
CA ASP A 138 -10.80 5.23 5.52
C ASP A 138 -10.73 3.75 5.94
N CYS A 139 -11.83 3.24 6.47
CA CYS A 139 -11.95 1.85 6.87
C CYS A 139 -13.35 1.35 6.56
N ARG A 140 -13.45 0.35 5.67
CA ARG A 140 -14.72 -0.19 5.21
C ARG A 140 -14.80 -1.69 5.29
N MET A 141 -15.92 -2.17 5.77
CA MET A 141 -16.27 -3.58 5.63
C MET A 141 -16.55 -3.91 4.17
N VAL A 142 -15.97 -5.00 3.71
CA VAL A 142 -16.07 -5.49 2.34
C VAL A 142 -16.41 -6.97 2.32
N THR A 143 -17.14 -7.41 1.30
CA THR A 143 -17.45 -8.82 1.08
C THR A 143 -16.49 -9.40 0.05
N LEU A 144 -15.83 -10.49 0.44
CA LEU A 144 -14.85 -11.18 -0.39
C LEU A 144 -15.57 -12.20 -1.26
N THR A 145 -15.66 -11.93 -2.54
CA THR A 145 -16.34 -12.81 -3.52
C THR A 145 -15.39 -13.79 -4.21
N ALA A 146 -14.09 -13.44 -4.28
CA ALA A 146 -13.09 -14.28 -4.92
C ALA A 146 -12.62 -15.42 -4.00
N PRO A 147 -12.37 -16.64 -4.51
CA PRO A 147 -11.89 -17.77 -3.73
C PRO A 147 -10.46 -17.51 -3.20
N TYR A 148 -10.13 -18.17 -2.08
CA TYR A 148 -8.75 -18.18 -1.60
C TYR A 148 -7.91 -19.16 -2.45
N VAL A 149 -6.90 -18.62 -3.13
CA VAL A 149 -5.91 -19.41 -3.88
C VAL A 149 -4.51 -18.95 -3.49
N SER A 150 -3.69 -19.88 -2.99
CA SER A 150 -2.31 -19.59 -2.59
C SER A 150 -1.50 -19.00 -3.77
N GLY A 151 -0.77 -17.90 -3.51
CA GLY A 151 -0.03 -17.17 -4.54
C GLY A 151 -0.87 -16.18 -5.36
N PHE A 152 -2.18 -16.11 -5.10
CA PHE A 152 -3.11 -15.18 -5.76
C PHE A 152 -3.97 -14.39 -4.76
N LEU A 153 -3.52 -14.30 -3.50
CA LEU A 153 -4.27 -13.60 -2.46
C LEU A 153 -4.59 -12.15 -2.83
N ALA A 154 -3.66 -11.48 -3.49
CA ALA A 154 -3.84 -10.11 -3.96
C ALA A 154 -5.06 -9.91 -4.87
N PHE A 155 -5.45 -10.91 -5.67
CA PHE A 155 -6.65 -10.84 -6.52
C PHE A 155 -7.96 -10.77 -5.73
N ARG A 156 -7.90 -11.17 -4.46
CA ARG A 156 -9.02 -11.13 -3.52
C ARG A 156 -9.13 -9.80 -2.78
N GLU A 157 -8.02 -9.07 -2.69
CA GLU A 157 -7.87 -7.93 -1.78
C GLU A 157 -7.67 -6.61 -2.51
N VAL A 158 -6.92 -6.61 -3.61
CA VAL A 158 -6.39 -5.40 -4.23
C VAL A 158 -7.47 -4.46 -4.75
N SER A 159 -8.61 -4.99 -5.24
CA SER A 159 -9.71 -4.16 -5.73
C SER A 159 -10.24 -3.21 -4.66
N PHE A 160 -10.37 -3.68 -3.43
CA PHE A 160 -10.86 -2.86 -2.32
C PHE A 160 -9.88 -1.77 -1.90
N LEU A 161 -8.58 -2.02 -2.07
CA LEU A 161 -7.54 -1.02 -1.83
C LEU A 161 -7.51 0.03 -2.95
N VAL A 162 -7.69 -0.39 -4.20
CA VAL A 162 -7.85 0.53 -5.34
C VAL A 162 -9.09 1.41 -5.15
N ASP A 163 -10.21 0.82 -4.77
CA ASP A 163 -11.45 1.57 -4.48
C ASP A 163 -11.24 2.58 -3.33
N ALA A 164 -10.44 2.24 -2.31
CA ALA A 164 -10.11 3.18 -1.23
C ALA A 164 -9.28 4.37 -1.75
N MET A 165 -8.30 4.10 -2.62
CA MET A 165 -7.49 5.14 -3.26
C MET A 165 -8.31 6.04 -4.18
N GLN A 166 -9.24 5.47 -4.94
CA GLN A 166 -10.15 6.24 -5.80
C GLN A 166 -11.05 7.17 -4.98
N ARG A 167 -11.62 6.67 -3.89
CA ARG A 167 -12.43 7.51 -2.98
C ARG A 167 -11.64 8.67 -2.38
N LEU A 168 -10.38 8.44 -2.02
CA LEU A 168 -9.49 9.51 -1.55
C LEU A 168 -9.25 10.53 -2.67
N GLN A 169 -8.94 10.06 -3.88
CA GLN A 169 -8.71 10.93 -5.04
C GLN A 169 -9.94 11.80 -5.38
N GLU A 170 -11.14 11.25 -5.23
CA GLU A 170 -12.40 11.96 -5.50
C GLU A 170 -12.76 12.99 -4.41
N ARG A 171 -12.50 12.67 -3.15
CA ARG A 171 -12.93 13.48 -2.00
C ARG A 171 -11.90 14.50 -1.56
N GLU A 172 -10.65 14.06 -1.49
CA GLU A 172 -9.53 14.83 -0.93
C GLU A 172 -8.27 14.66 -1.80
N PRO A 173 -8.29 15.07 -3.08
CA PRO A 173 -7.17 14.86 -4.02
C PRO A 173 -5.85 15.45 -3.52
N CYS A 174 -5.90 16.53 -2.71
CA CYS A 174 -4.72 17.15 -2.11
C CYS A 174 -4.04 16.24 -1.05
N LEU A 175 -4.74 15.24 -0.53
CA LEU A 175 -4.22 14.29 0.46
C LEU A 175 -3.69 12.99 -0.17
N MET A 176 -3.66 12.86 -1.50
CA MET A 176 -3.08 11.69 -2.14
C MET A 176 -1.65 11.44 -1.68
N PRO A 177 -1.31 10.22 -1.22
CA PRO A 177 0.05 9.88 -0.82
C PRO A 177 0.98 9.76 -2.02
N GLN A 178 2.26 10.04 -1.82
CA GLN A 178 3.30 9.91 -2.84
C GLN A 178 3.92 8.50 -2.84
N VAL A 179 3.68 7.73 -1.79
CA VAL A 179 4.13 6.34 -1.65
C VAL A 179 3.18 5.56 -0.73
N LEU A 180 2.99 4.27 -1.02
CA LEU A 180 2.14 3.37 -0.22
C LEU A 180 2.98 2.32 0.49
N PHE A 181 2.75 2.16 1.79
CA PHE A 181 3.21 1.03 2.60
C PHE A 181 2.09 -0.01 2.67
N VAL A 182 2.39 -1.22 2.22
CA VAL A 182 1.43 -2.32 2.18
C VAL A 182 1.79 -3.34 3.25
N ASP A 183 0.86 -3.69 4.16
CA ASP A 183 1.05 -4.79 5.12
C ASP A 183 1.04 -6.14 4.40
N GLY A 184 2.15 -6.44 3.74
CA GLY A 184 2.30 -7.62 2.89
C GLY A 184 3.61 -7.60 2.10
N ASN A 185 3.73 -8.48 1.12
CA ASN A 185 4.92 -8.61 0.31
C ASN A 185 4.77 -7.93 -1.06
N GLY A 186 5.91 -7.46 -1.58
CA GLY A 186 6.10 -7.07 -2.97
C GLY A 186 6.69 -8.20 -3.81
N VAL A 187 7.90 -7.98 -4.36
CA VAL A 187 8.62 -9.01 -5.15
C VAL A 187 9.05 -10.22 -4.32
N LEU A 188 9.14 -10.10 -2.99
CA LEU A 188 9.36 -11.23 -2.08
C LEU A 188 8.10 -12.10 -2.03
N HIS A 189 7.88 -12.90 -3.08
CA HIS A 189 6.66 -13.69 -3.26
C HIS A 189 6.94 -14.91 -4.11
N HIS A 190 6.19 -16.03 -3.92
CA HIS A 190 6.35 -17.27 -4.69
C HIS A 190 6.36 -17.09 -6.20
N ARG A 191 5.65 -16.09 -6.68
CA ARG A 191 5.56 -15.76 -8.12
C ARG A 191 6.29 -14.45 -8.45
N GLY A 192 7.03 -13.86 -7.48
CA GLY A 192 7.69 -12.56 -7.62
C GLY A 192 6.72 -11.40 -7.84
N PHE A 193 5.47 -11.54 -7.38
CA PHE A 193 4.41 -10.54 -7.55
C PHE A 193 3.37 -10.65 -6.43
N GLY A 194 3.61 -9.95 -5.32
CA GLY A 194 2.72 -9.88 -4.17
C GLY A 194 1.74 -8.69 -4.23
N VAL A 195 1.02 -8.47 -3.14
CA VAL A 195 -0.03 -7.44 -3.06
C VAL A 195 0.51 -6.02 -3.26
N ALA A 196 1.74 -5.74 -2.79
CA ALA A 196 2.35 -4.42 -2.98
C ALA A 196 2.72 -4.15 -4.45
N CYS A 197 3.15 -5.18 -5.21
CA CYS A 197 3.36 -5.06 -6.65
C CYS A 197 2.03 -4.84 -7.37
N HIS A 198 1.02 -5.62 -7.02
CA HIS A 198 -0.29 -5.56 -7.66
C HIS A 198 -0.92 -4.19 -7.47
N LEU A 199 -0.97 -3.69 -6.23
CA LEU A 199 -1.51 -2.37 -5.92
C LEU A 199 -0.71 -1.27 -6.63
N GLY A 200 0.63 -1.31 -6.57
CA GLY A 200 1.49 -0.31 -7.17
C GLY A 200 1.29 -0.19 -8.67
N VAL A 201 1.21 -1.32 -9.39
CA VAL A 201 0.95 -1.33 -10.84
C VAL A 201 -0.44 -0.79 -11.19
N LEU A 202 -1.46 -1.07 -10.36
CA LEU A 202 -2.83 -0.60 -10.62
C LEU A 202 -3.05 0.87 -10.29
N THR A 203 -2.35 1.39 -9.27
CA THR A 203 -2.46 2.80 -8.86
C THR A 203 -1.41 3.70 -9.48
N ASP A 204 -0.41 3.11 -10.12
CA ASP A 204 0.77 3.78 -10.71
C ASP A 204 1.60 4.57 -9.66
N LEU A 205 1.51 4.18 -8.37
CA LEU A 205 2.21 4.82 -7.25
C LEU A 205 3.41 3.98 -6.79
N PRO A 206 4.47 4.64 -6.28
CA PRO A 206 5.50 3.97 -5.50
C PRO A 206 4.90 3.15 -4.38
N CYS A 207 5.24 1.84 -4.31
CA CYS A 207 4.73 0.92 -3.30
C CYS A 207 5.83 0.10 -2.65
N ILE A 208 5.74 -0.07 -1.34
CA ILE A 208 6.66 -0.84 -0.51
C ILE A 208 5.90 -1.96 0.18
N GLY A 209 6.35 -3.21 0.01
CA GLY A 209 5.85 -4.33 0.79
C GLY A 209 6.58 -4.44 2.13
N VAL A 210 5.83 -4.45 3.23
CA VAL A 210 6.37 -4.58 4.59
C VAL A 210 5.71 -5.75 5.29
N ALA A 211 6.42 -6.88 5.35
CA ALA A 211 5.94 -8.08 6.01
C ALA A 211 6.54 -8.26 7.42
N LYS A 212 5.72 -8.78 8.34
CA LYS A 212 6.10 -9.02 9.75
C LYS A 212 6.75 -10.38 9.99
N LYS A 213 6.71 -11.27 8.97
CA LYS A 213 7.28 -12.63 8.99
C LYS A 213 7.93 -12.91 7.65
N LEU A 214 9.02 -13.70 7.67
CA LEU A 214 9.66 -14.16 6.45
C LEU A 214 8.68 -15.03 5.65
N LEU A 215 8.49 -14.71 4.40
CA LEU A 215 7.90 -15.63 3.44
C LEU A 215 9.00 -16.54 2.90
N GLN A 216 8.85 -17.85 3.13
CA GLN A 216 9.82 -18.84 2.71
C GLN A 216 9.60 -19.16 1.23
N VAL A 217 10.42 -18.56 0.37
CA VAL A 217 10.35 -18.65 -1.08
C VAL A 217 11.75 -18.72 -1.65
N ASP A 218 11.93 -19.35 -2.79
CA ASP A 218 13.20 -19.40 -3.52
C ASP A 218 14.40 -19.78 -2.62
N GLY A 219 14.23 -20.82 -1.81
CA GLY A 219 15.29 -21.28 -0.88
C GLY A 219 15.47 -20.43 0.38
N LEU A 220 14.74 -19.34 0.54
CA LEU A 220 14.72 -18.58 1.80
C LEU A 220 14.01 -19.36 2.88
N GLU A 221 14.72 -19.60 4.01
CA GLU A 221 14.22 -20.35 5.15
C GLU A 221 14.43 -19.61 6.46
N ASN A 222 13.51 -19.78 7.40
CA ASN A 222 13.66 -19.28 8.79
C ASN A 222 14.43 -20.30 9.64
N ASN A 223 15.62 -20.70 9.17
CA ASN A 223 16.51 -21.68 9.78
C ASN A 223 17.48 -21.03 10.80
N ALA A 224 18.45 -21.81 11.30
CA ALA A 224 19.46 -21.35 12.25
C ALA A 224 20.31 -20.20 11.70
N LEU A 225 20.79 -20.34 10.45
CA LEU A 225 21.61 -19.32 9.79
C LEU A 225 20.86 -17.98 9.64
N HIS A 226 19.57 -18.03 9.29
CA HIS A 226 18.75 -16.82 9.21
C HIS A 226 18.61 -16.14 10.58
N LYS A 227 18.42 -16.93 11.65
CA LYS A 227 18.35 -16.41 13.02
C LYS A 227 19.67 -15.82 13.50
N GLU A 228 20.80 -16.40 13.14
CA GLU A 228 22.12 -15.84 13.40
C GLU A 228 22.30 -14.48 12.72
N LYS A 229 21.94 -14.37 11.44
CA LYS A 229 21.94 -13.07 10.71
C LYS A 229 21.09 -12.01 11.41
N ILE A 230 19.93 -12.40 11.96
CA ILE A 230 19.07 -11.48 12.73
C ILE A 230 19.79 -11.00 13.99
N GLN A 231 20.52 -11.87 14.71
CA GLN A 231 21.27 -11.52 15.93
C GLN A 231 22.44 -10.55 15.65
N LEU A 232 22.97 -10.55 14.43
CA LEU A 232 24.02 -9.62 14.01
C LEU A 232 23.51 -8.19 13.75
N LEU A 233 22.21 -7.98 13.60
CA LEU A 233 21.62 -6.66 13.49
C LEU A 233 21.63 -6.00 14.89
N LYS A 234 22.45 -4.97 15.12
CA LYS A 234 22.69 -4.37 16.44
C LYS A 234 21.89 -3.10 16.68
N ALA A 235 21.71 -2.28 15.63
CA ALA A 235 21.04 -0.99 15.71
C ALA A 235 19.82 -0.91 14.78
N GLY A 236 18.91 0.00 15.08
CA GLY A 236 17.83 0.37 14.14
C GLY A 236 18.45 0.86 12.83
N GLY A 237 17.90 0.41 11.72
CA GLY A 237 18.45 0.66 10.37
C GLY A 237 19.35 -0.47 9.85
N ASP A 238 19.95 -1.29 10.72
CA ASP A 238 20.72 -2.45 10.27
C ASP A 238 19.84 -3.41 9.47
N SER A 239 20.39 -3.91 8.37
CA SER A 239 19.65 -4.83 7.50
C SER A 239 20.59 -5.77 6.76
N PHE A 240 20.08 -6.93 6.34
CA PHE A 240 20.79 -7.84 5.44
C PHE A 240 19.90 -8.25 4.27
N PRO A 241 20.49 -8.54 3.09
CA PRO A 241 19.76 -8.95 1.91
C PRO A 241 19.15 -10.35 2.08
N LEU A 242 17.95 -10.52 1.53
CA LEU A 242 17.26 -11.80 1.38
C LEU A 242 17.60 -12.32 -0.01
N MET A 243 18.67 -13.11 -0.08
CA MET A 243 19.15 -13.71 -1.31
C MET A 243 18.42 -15.01 -1.57
N GLY A 244 17.67 -15.08 -2.67
CA GLY A 244 17.04 -16.30 -3.13
C GLY A 244 18.06 -17.32 -3.66
N GLY A 245 17.68 -18.58 -3.78
CA GLY A 245 18.48 -19.63 -4.38
C GLY A 245 18.83 -19.36 -5.86
N SER A 246 18.03 -18.56 -6.54
CA SER A 246 18.30 -18.04 -7.89
C SER A 246 19.42 -17.00 -7.95
N GLY A 247 19.96 -16.55 -6.81
CA GLY A 247 20.93 -15.45 -6.72
C GLY A 247 20.31 -14.05 -6.77
N THR A 248 18.99 -13.96 -6.82
CA THR A 248 18.27 -12.67 -6.85
C THR A 248 18.04 -12.15 -5.42
N VAL A 249 18.22 -10.84 -5.20
CA VAL A 249 17.83 -10.18 -3.96
C VAL A 249 16.34 -9.89 -3.99
N LEU A 250 15.58 -10.60 -3.15
CA LEU A 250 14.12 -10.51 -3.10
C LEU A 250 13.61 -9.44 -2.11
N GLY A 251 14.50 -8.92 -1.26
CA GLY A 251 14.17 -7.96 -0.23
C GLY A 251 15.28 -7.81 0.79
N ARG A 252 14.99 -7.15 1.90
CA ARG A 252 15.92 -7.04 3.04
C ARG A 252 15.20 -7.34 4.36
N ALA A 253 15.89 -8.01 5.26
CA ALA A 253 15.50 -8.11 6.67
C ALA A 253 16.03 -6.87 7.39
N LEU A 254 15.14 -6.05 7.93
CA LEU A 254 15.43 -4.76 8.55
C LEU A 254 15.17 -4.80 10.06
N ARG A 255 16.16 -4.47 10.88
CA ARG A 255 15.93 -4.07 12.27
C ARG A 255 15.42 -2.64 12.29
N SER A 256 14.14 -2.50 12.46
CA SER A 256 13.45 -1.22 12.26
C SER A 256 13.56 -0.25 13.43
N HIS A 257 13.96 -0.74 14.63
CA HIS A 257 14.08 0.06 15.86
C HIS A 257 15.03 -0.60 16.84
N ASP A 258 15.77 0.17 17.63
CA ASP A 258 16.78 -0.33 18.58
C ASP A 258 16.25 -1.35 19.58
N HIS A 259 15.01 -1.17 20.03
CA HIS A 259 14.37 -2.12 20.97
C HIS A 259 13.68 -3.30 20.28
N SER A 260 13.72 -3.40 18.93
CA SER A 260 13.10 -4.51 18.22
C SER A 260 14.04 -5.72 18.12
N THR A 261 13.54 -6.90 18.49
CA THR A 261 14.25 -8.18 18.36
C THR A 261 13.84 -8.97 17.11
N LYS A 262 12.75 -8.59 16.47
CA LYS A 262 12.21 -9.25 15.28
C LYS A 262 12.31 -8.29 14.11
N PRO A 263 12.97 -8.67 13.01
CA PRO A 263 13.07 -7.80 11.85
C PRO A 263 11.73 -7.62 11.14
N LEU A 264 11.67 -6.62 10.28
CA LEU A 264 10.71 -6.50 9.20
C LEU A 264 11.33 -7.06 7.93
N TYR A 265 10.50 -7.51 7.03
CA TYR A 265 10.90 -7.99 5.70
C TYR A 265 10.36 -7.02 4.66
N VAL A 266 11.28 -6.19 4.15
CA VAL A 266 10.97 -5.12 3.19
C VAL A 266 11.27 -5.62 1.78
N SER A 267 10.34 -5.42 0.88
CA SER A 267 10.51 -5.74 -0.54
C SER A 267 9.90 -4.67 -1.44
N VAL A 268 10.43 -4.55 -2.64
CA VAL A 268 9.90 -3.63 -3.64
C VAL A 268 8.48 -4.04 -4.02
N GLY A 269 7.58 -3.06 -4.08
CA GLY A 269 6.27 -3.20 -4.69
C GLY A 269 6.29 -2.66 -6.12
N HIS A 270 6.49 -1.35 -6.30
CA HIS A 270 6.51 -0.68 -7.59
C HIS A 270 7.18 0.70 -7.48
N LYS A 271 7.84 1.17 -8.55
CA LYS A 271 8.41 2.52 -8.72
C LYS A 271 9.29 3.01 -7.55
N ILE A 272 10.05 2.13 -6.95
CA ILE A 272 10.99 2.45 -5.88
C ILE A 272 12.11 1.40 -5.86
N SER A 273 13.34 1.82 -5.60
CA SER A 273 14.46 0.90 -5.39
C SER A 273 14.36 0.21 -4.01
N LEU A 274 14.96 -0.96 -3.87
CA LEU A 274 15.00 -1.67 -2.59
C LEU A 274 15.73 -0.84 -1.51
N GLU A 275 16.75 -0.10 -1.90
CA GLU A 275 17.51 0.75 -0.99
C GLU A 275 16.65 1.91 -0.45
N ALA A 276 15.99 2.66 -1.33
CA ALA A 276 15.07 3.73 -0.94
C ALA A 276 13.91 3.19 -0.11
N ALA A 277 13.34 2.02 -0.48
CA ALA A 277 12.27 1.36 0.27
C ALA A 277 12.69 1.03 1.71
N VAL A 278 13.90 0.51 1.92
CA VAL A 278 14.42 0.15 3.25
C VAL A 278 14.70 1.42 4.08
N ARG A 279 15.36 2.43 3.50
CA ARG A 279 15.62 3.72 4.17
C ARG A 279 14.32 4.40 4.59
N LEU A 280 13.35 4.49 3.69
CA LEU A 280 12.06 5.11 3.98
C LEU A 280 11.25 4.31 5.00
N THR A 281 11.29 2.96 4.93
CA THR A 281 10.66 2.12 5.95
C THR A 281 11.24 2.40 7.33
N HIS A 282 12.57 2.51 7.44
CA HIS A 282 13.24 2.82 8.70
C HIS A 282 12.85 4.20 9.22
N SER A 283 12.86 5.24 8.37
CA SER A 283 12.50 6.62 8.78
C SER A 283 11.06 6.76 9.27
N CYS A 284 10.15 5.88 8.81
CA CYS A 284 8.77 5.83 9.28
C CYS A 284 8.58 5.01 10.57
N CYS A 285 9.65 4.46 11.18
CA CYS A 285 9.55 3.59 12.36
C CYS A 285 9.74 4.35 13.67
N LYS A 286 8.67 4.83 14.29
CA LYS A 286 8.68 5.25 15.70
C LYS A 286 8.74 4.05 16.67
N PHE A 287 8.38 2.87 16.18
CA PHE A 287 8.39 1.56 16.85
C PHE A 287 8.80 0.49 15.85
N ARG A 288 8.70 -0.79 16.22
CA ARG A 288 9.03 -1.89 15.31
C ARG A 288 8.28 -1.83 13.97
N ILE A 289 7.00 -1.49 13.99
CA ILE A 289 6.17 -1.40 12.78
C ILE A 289 6.15 0.05 12.30
N PRO A 290 6.42 0.32 11.00
CA PRO A 290 6.37 1.68 10.47
C PRO A 290 4.98 2.29 10.63
N GLU A 291 4.92 3.58 10.94
CA GLU A 291 3.68 4.26 11.29
C GLU A 291 2.56 4.08 10.28
N PRO A 292 2.77 4.14 8.95
CA PRO A 292 1.67 3.90 8.00
C PRO A 292 1.02 2.52 8.19
N VAL A 293 1.83 1.46 8.38
CA VAL A 293 1.33 0.10 8.62
C VAL A 293 0.75 -0.04 10.03
N ARG A 294 1.31 0.65 11.03
CA ARG A 294 0.84 0.60 12.42
C ARG A 294 -0.53 1.28 12.56
N GLN A 295 -0.70 2.44 11.96
CA GLN A 295 -1.94 3.21 12.01
C GLN A 295 -3.07 2.48 11.29
N VAL A 296 -2.85 2.01 10.06
CA VAL A 296 -3.88 1.27 9.32
C VAL A 296 -4.34 0.01 10.05
N ASN A 297 -3.43 -0.71 10.71
CA ASN A 297 -3.75 -1.87 11.56
C ASN A 297 -4.43 -1.48 12.88
N GLY A 298 -4.36 -0.21 13.25
CA GLY A 298 -4.91 0.37 14.45
C GLY A 298 -6.35 0.83 14.33
N LEU A 299 -6.88 0.96 13.11
CA LEU A 299 -8.23 1.47 12.88
C LEU A 299 -9.30 0.61 13.57
N PRO A 300 -10.38 1.20 14.08
CA PRO A 300 -11.41 0.48 14.85
C PRO A 300 -12.01 -0.70 14.09
N GLY A 301 -12.23 -0.58 12.78
CA GLY A 301 -12.69 -1.66 11.92
C GLY A 301 -11.70 -2.82 11.85
N ALA A 302 -10.41 -2.54 11.64
CA ALA A 302 -9.34 -3.53 11.57
C ALA A 302 -9.11 -4.24 12.92
N ARG A 303 -9.23 -3.52 14.06
CA ARG A 303 -9.02 -4.09 15.41
C ARG A 303 -10.13 -5.05 15.85
N ARG A 304 -11.37 -4.79 15.52
CA ARG A 304 -12.52 -5.64 15.92
C ARG A 304 -12.42 -7.05 15.35
N HIS A 305 -11.68 -7.23 14.28
CA HIS A 305 -11.62 -8.48 13.51
C HIS A 305 -10.32 -9.28 13.71
N LYS A 306 -9.25 -8.67 14.22
CA LYS A 306 -8.03 -9.39 14.67
C LYS A 306 -8.27 -10.01 16.05
N GLY A 307 -9.11 -11.04 16.11
CA GLY A 307 -9.60 -11.68 17.33
C GLY A 307 -8.58 -11.84 18.45
N ARG A 308 -9.06 -11.67 19.69
CA ARG A 308 -8.43 -11.91 20.99
C ARG A 308 -7.62 -13.23 20.96
N LYS A 309 -6.40 -13.21 21.52
CA LYS A 309 -5.46 -14.34 21.61
C LYS A 309 -6.18 -15.66 21.94
N ARG A 310 -5.77 -16.75 21.25
CA ARG A 310 -6.18 -18.12 21.50
C ARG A 310 -6.31 -18.42 23.00
N ALA A 311 -7.44 -18.96 23.40
CA ALA A 311 -7.55 -19.74 24.62
C ALA A 311 -6.55 -20.91 24.60
N PRO A 312 -6.04 -21.37 25.77
CA PRO A 312 -5.08 -22.46 25.82
C PRO A 312 -5.63 -23.70 25.09
N LYS A 313 -4.78 -24.37 24.34
CA LYS A 313 -5.08 -25.69 23.79
C LYS A 313 -5.37 -26.63 24.95
N GLU A 314 -6.59 -27.07 25.08
CA GLU A 314 -6.90 -28.26 25.88
C GLU A 314 -6.12 -29.43 25.30
N SER A 315 -5.33 -30.06 26.17
CA SER A 315 -4.56 -31.25 25.88
C SER A 315 -5.48 -32.34 25.37
N GLN A 316 -5.34 -32.74 24.13
CA GLN A 316 -5.87 -33.99 23.64
C GLN A 316 -5.18 -35.13 24.44
N LYS A 317 -5.85 -35.60 25.49
CA LYS A 317 -5.53 -36.87 26.11
C LYS A 317 -5.79 -37.96 25.08
N SER A 318 -4.73 -38.65 24.70
CA SER A 318 -4.76 -39.87 23.90
C SER A 318 -5.68 -40.89 24.61
N LEU A 319 -6.77 -41.21 23.98
CA LEU A 319 -7.53 -42.44 24.28
C LEU A 319 -6.69 -43.64 23.80
N GLN A 320 -5.94 -44.24 24.72
CA GLN A 320 -5.37 -45.56 24.53
C GLN A 320 -6.49 -46.58 24.43
N ALA A 321 -6.48 -47.34 23.35
CA ALA A 321 -7.34 -48.50 23.18
C ALA A 321 -7.04 -49.59 24.24
N PRO A 322 -8.02 -50.32 24.74
CA PRO A 322 -7.76 -51.40 25.72
C PRO A 322 -7.07 -52.61 25.06
N PRO A 323 -6.27 -53.38 25.81
CA PRO A 323 -5.55 -54.53 25.26
C PRO A 323 -6.54 -55.66 24.90
N ARG A 324 -6.36 -56.21 23.70
CA ARG A 324 -7.07 -57.43 23.28
C ARG A 324 -6.56 -58.58 24.14
N GLY A 325 -7.44 -59.09 25.02
CA GLY A 325 -7.23 -60.33 25.74
C GLY A 325 -7.27 -61.54 24.81
N LEU A 326 -6.36 -62.45 25.07
CA LEU A 326 -6.32 -63.83 24.59
C LEU A 326 -7.60 -64.59 24.96
N LEU A 327 -8.26 -65.18 23.98
CA LEU A 327 -8.76 -66.56 24.00
C LEU A 327 -9.05 -66.94 22.56
#